data_c5ceb9cb2f361fc1226ef8f7106654a7
#
_entry.id   c5ceb9cb2f361fc1226ef8f7106654a7
#
_cell.length_a   1.000
_cell.length_b   1.000
_cell.length_c   1.000
_cell.angle_alpha   90.00
_cell.angle_beta   90.00
_cell.angle_gamma   90.00
#
_symmetry.space_group_name_H-M   'P 1'
#
loop_
_entity.id
_entity.type
_entity.pdbx_description
1 polymer ?
#
loop_
_entity_poly.entity_id
_entity_poly.type
_entity_poly.pdbx_seq_one_letter_code
_entity_poly.pdbx_strand_id
1 'polypeptide(L)'
;MKNSIIEKFGYLGICMMMISFVACAQEKASPAKTAEGTVNGAKITINYSSPAVKGRTIWGDLVPYNEVWRAGANEATIFETSKDIKVEGQELPAGKYSFYIIPGESESTFIFNSQTGQWGTEYDESKDVIRVPVQSQESPSMVERLTYKVTATGFEVSWANGLAKAKIE
;
A
#
# COMPACT_ATOMS: atom_id res chain seq x y z
N MET A 1 29.20 35.46 75.82
CA MET A 1 28.51 36.46 74.99
C MET A 1 28.84 36.18 73.54
N LYS A 2 27.81 36.22 72.70
CA LYS A 2 27.71 36.14 71.22
C LYS A 2 27.57 34.75 70.61
N ASN A 3 26.33 34.54 70.22
CA ASN A 3 25.78 33.52 69.34
C ASN A 3 26.39 33.56 67.95
N SER A 4 26.62 32.42 67.40
CA SER A 4 26.69 32.31 65.93
C SER A 4 25.82 31.15 65.51
N ILE A 5 24.69 31.49 64.89
CA ILE A 5 23.74 30.61 64.29
C ILE A 5 24.32 30.24 62.96
N ILE A 6 24.70 28.98 62.73
CA ILE A 6 25.09 28.47 61.46
C ILE A 6 23.81 27.89 60.82
N GLU A 7 23.29 28.62 59.85
CA GLU A 7 22.19 28.19 59.03
C GLU A 7 22.64 27.01 58.20
N LYS A 8 22.01 25.87 58.44
CA LYS A 8 22.14 24.69 57.60
C LYS A 8 21.21 24.87 56.39
N PHE A 9 21.75 25.35 55.26
CA PHE A 9 21.05 25.27 54.00
C PHE A 9 21.00 23.81 53.55
N GLY A 10 19.81 23.21 53.66
CA GLY A 10 19.52 21.93 53.10
C GLY A 10 19.47 22.03 51.58
N TYR A 11 20.37 21.34 50.91
CA TYR A 11 20.29 21.11 49.47
C TYR A 11 19.12 20.18 49.20
N LEU A 12 17.98 20.77 48.85
CA LEU A 12 16.85 20.03 48.31
C LEU A 12 17.22 19.62 46.87
N GLY A 13 17.75 18.42 46.74
CA GLY A 13 18.04 17.82 45.42
C GLY A 13 16.73 17.59 44.67
N ILE A 14 16.42 18.48 43.74
CA ILE A 14 15.36 18.26 42.78
C ILE A 14 15.85 17.19 41.82
N CYS A 15 15.48 15.94 42.13
CA CYS A 15 15.63 14.82 41.21
C CYS A 15 14.61 15.03 40.08
N MET A 16 15.03 15.73 39.01
CA MET A 16 14.22 15.91 37.79
C MET A 16 14.18 14.58 37.06
N MET A 17 13.17 13.80 37.39
CA MET A 17 12.87 12.52 36.75
C MET A 17 12.49 12.79 35.31
N MET A 18 13.47 12.68 34.40
CA MET A 18 13.20 12.70 32.96
C MET A 18 12.38 11.46 32.60
N ILE A 19 11.07 11.63 32.57
CA ILE A 19 10.15 10.64 31.98
C ILE A 19 10.38 10.72 30.50
N SER A 20 11.22 9.83 29.98
CA SER A 20 11.35 9.60 28.55
C SER A 20 10.03 9.01 28.07
N PHE A 21 9.18 9.84 27.48
CA PHE A 21 8.06 9.38 26.68
C PHE A 21 8.64 8.65 25.47
N VAL A 22 8.79 7.35 25.57
CA VAL A 22 8.91 6.50 24.39
C VAL A 22 7.56 6.61 23.70
N ALA A 23 7.47 7.52 22.75
CA ALA A 23 6.34 7.56 21.82
C ALA A 23 6.37 6.23 21.06
N CYS A 24 5.61 5.24 21.54
CA CYS A 24 5.30 4.04 20.78
C CYS A 24 4.53 4.54 19.55
N ALA A 25 5.23 4.76 18.44
CA ALA A 25 4.58 5.06 17.16
C ALA A 25 3.73 3.83 16.83
N GLN A 26 2.44 3.92 17.10
CA GLN A 26 1.49 2.86 16.78
C GLN A 26 1.53 2.65 15.27
N GLU A 27 2.06 1.52 14.84
CA GLU A 27 2.13 1.16 13.44
C GLU A 27 0.71 1.19 12.86
N LYS A 28 0.51 1.98 11.79
CA LYS A 28 -0.80 2.07 11.11
C LYS A 28 -1.25 0.66 10.74
N ALA A 29 -2.53 0.37 10.93
CA ALA A 29 -3.12 -0.95 10.61
C ALA A 29 -2.82 -1.39 9.16
N SER A 30 -2.68 -0.41 8.25
CA SER A 30 -2.28 -0.60 6.85
C SER A 30 -1.18 0.41 6.53
N PRO A 31 0.10 0.08 6.77
CA PRO A 31 1.21 0.98 6.50
C PRO A 31 1.34 1.28 5.01
N ALA A 32 1.75 2.52 4.70
CA ALA A 32 2.09 2.91 3.35
C ALA A 32 3.36 2.17 2.89
N LYS A 33 3.35 1.69 1.65
CA LYS A 33 4.47 1.01 1.00
C LYS A 33 4.63 1.49 -0.44
N THR A 34 5.83 1.31 -0.96
CA THR A 34 6.16 1.54 -2.36
C THR A 34 6.83 0.29 -2.93
N ALA A 35 6.36 -0.15 -4.09
CA ALA A 35 7.06 -1.09 -4.95
C ALA A 35 7.56 -0.33 -6.17
N GLU A 36 8.83 -0.49 -6.53
CA GLU A 36 9.39 0.17 -7.70
C GLU A 36 10.39 -0.73 -8.43
N GLY A 37 10.55 -0.46 -9.72
CA GLY A 37 11.47 -1.16 -10.58
C GLY A 37 11.48 -0.57 -11.98
N THR A 38 12.26 -1.18 -12.86
CA THR A 38 12.34 -0.81 -14.27
C THR A 38 11.97 -1.99 -15.13
N VAL A 39 11.02 -1.78 -16.05
CA VAL A 39 10.56 -2.78 -17.02
C VAL A 39 10.68 -2.16 -18.41
N ASN A 40 11.41 -2.78 -19.32
CA ASN A 40 11.65 -2.29 -20.67
C ASN A 40 12.09 -0.81 -20.75
N GLY A 41 12.88 -0.36 -19.72
CA GLY A 41 13.36 1.02 -19.63
C GLY A 41 12.32 2.03 -19.11
N ALA A 42 11.11 1.62 -18.78
CA ALA A 42 10.15 2.43 -18.04
C ALA A 42 10.33 2.23 -16.54
N LYS A 43 10.46 3.32 -15.77
CA LYS A 43 10.37 3.23 -14.31
C LYS A 43 8.92 3.08 -13.92
N ILE A 44 8.62 2.03 -13.16
CA ILE A 44 7.32 1.74 -12.59
C ILE A 44 7.38 2.00 -11.09
N THR A 45 6.41 2.72 -10.55
CA THR A 45 6.28 2.97 -9.11
C THR A 45 4.84 2.70 -8.69
N ILE A 46 4.65 1.89 -7.65
CA ILE A 46 3.32 1.56 -7.10
C ILE A 46 3.31 1.96 -5.63
N ASN A 47 2.53 3.00 -5.30
CA ASN A 47 2.34 3.46 -3.93
C ASN A 47 1.00 2.95 -3.41
N TYR A 48 1.02 2.26 -2.28
CA TYR A 48 -0.17 1.60 -1.74
C TYR A 48 -0.15 1.53 -0.22
N SER A 49 -1.33 1.38 0.39
CA SER A 49 -1.46 0.98 1.78
C SER A 49 -1.59 -0.54 1.87
N SER A 50 -0.78 -1.16 2.74
CA SER A 50 -0.60 -2.61 2.85
C SER A 50 -1.41 -3.20 4.02
N PRO A 51 -2.70 -3.60 3.83
CA PRO A 51 -3.48 -4.25 4.86
C PRO A 51 -2.97 -5.66 5.17
N ALA A 52 -3.16 -6.10 6.42
CA ALA A 52 -2.86 -7.45 6.86
C ALA A 52 -4.11 -8.34 6.82
N VAL A 53 -3.91 -9.65 6.65
CA VAL A 53 -4.98 -10.66 6.70
C VAL A 53 -5.60 -10.73 8.09
N LYS A 54 -4.78 -10.81 9.14
CA LYS A 54 -5.22 -10.87 10.55
C LYS A 54 -6.31 -11.94 10.78
N GLY A 55 -6.13 -13.11 10.20
CA GLY A 55 -7.05 -14.25 10.35
C GLY A 55 -8.41 -14.09 9.66
N ARG A 56 -8.60 -13.06 8.82
CA ARG A 56 -9.86 -12.85 8.09
C ARG A 56 -9.86 -13.63 6.78
N THR A 57 -11.02 -13.99 6.32
CA THR A 57 -11.22 -14.41 4.93
C THR A 57 -11.16 -13.19 4.03
N ILE A 58 -10.25 -13.19 3.07
CA ILE A 58 -10.05 -12.03 2.19
C ILE A 58 -10.94 -12.14 0.96
N TRP A 59 -10.68 -13.13 0.12
CA TRP A 59 -11.36 -13.26 -1.17
C TRP A 59 -12.76 -13.85 -1.00
N GLY A 60 -13.74 -13.16 -1.61
CA GLY A 60 -15.17 -13.52 -1.51
C GLY A 60 -15.86 -13.05 -0.22
N ASP A 61 -15.12 -12.44 0.74
CA ASP A 61 -15.68 -11.91 1.99
C ASP A 61 -15.26 -10.44 2.17
N LEU A 62 -14.06 -10.17 2.73
CA LEU A 62 -13.58 -8.79 2.90
C LEU A 62 -13.42 -8.06 1.56
N VAL A 63 -13.03 -8.76 0.53
CA VAL A 63 -12.94 -8.30 -0.86
C VAL A 63 -13.86 -9.18 -1.70
N PRO A 64 -15.09 -8.71 -1.99
CA PRO A 64 -16.05 -9.46 -2.80
C PRO A 64 -15.52 -9.72 -4.21
N TYR A 65 -15.86 -10.87 -4.79
CA TYR A 65 -15.61 -11.12 -6.20
C TYR A 65 -16.53 -10.29 -7.09
N ASN A 66 -16.06 -9.93 -8.28
CA ASN A 66 -16.77 -9.18 -9.31
C ASN A 66 -17.18 -7.75 -8.90
N GLU A 67 -16.58 -7.21 -7.85
CA GLU A 67 -16.75 -5.82 -7.43
C GLU A 67 -15.43 -5.06 -7.50
N VAL A 68 -15.52 -3.74 -7.75
CA VAL A 68 -14.31 -2.89 -7.79
C VAL A 68 -13.72 -2.76 -6.39
N TRP A 69 -12.47 -3.15 -6.27
CA TRP A 69 -11.68 -3.02 -5.05
C TRP A 69 -10.53 -2.03 -5.26
N ARG A 70 -10.30 -1.13 -4.30
CA ARG A 70 -9.23 -0.12 -4.32
C ARG A 70 -7.80 -0.68 -4.32
N ALA A 71 -7.66 -2.00 -4.46
CA ALA A 71 -6.38 -2.70 -4.55
C ALA A 71 -5.38 -2.35 -3.42
N GLY A 72 -5.91 -2.05 -2.24
CA GLY A 72 -5.19 -1.59 -1.07
C GLY A 72 -6.11 -1.23 0.09
N ALA A 73 -5.70 -0.25 0.87
CA ALA A 73 -6.46 0.34 1.97
C ALA A 73 -6.27 1.86 1.99
N ASN A 74 -7.16 2.59 2.67
CA ASN A 74 -7.14 4.04 2.81
C ASN A 74 -7.29 4.74 1.44
N GLU A 75 -6.33 5.58 1.04
CA GLU A 75 -6.29 6.26 -0.24
C GLU A 75 -6.18 5.24 -1.40
N ALA A 76 -6.53 5.66 -2.61
CA ALA A 76 -6.38 4.83 -3.80
C ALA A 76 -4.90 4.44 -4.02
N THR A 77 -4.67 3.19 -4.39
CA THR A 77 -3.36 2.73 -4.84
C THR A 77 -2.97 3.48 -6.11
N ILE A 78 -1.75 4.00 -6.16
CA ILE A 78 -1.24 4.76 -7.30
C ILE A 78 -0.22 3.93 -8.07
N PHE A 79 -0.47 3.76 -9.36
CA PHE A 79 0.47 3.23 -10.33
C PHE A 79 1.03 4.37 -11.18
N GLU A 80 2.35 4.47 -11.29
CA GLU A 80 3.03 5.48 -12.09
C GLU A 80 4.00 4.82 -13.06
N THR A 81 3.97 5.25 -14.31
CA THR A 81 4.94 4.87 -15.33
C THR A 81 5.62 6.09 -15.93
N SER A 82 6.95 6.03 -16.08
CA SER A 82 7.75 7.14 -16.63
C SER A 82 7.73 7.23 -18.15
N LYS A 83 7.18 6.24 -18.84
CA LYS A 83 7.07 6.15 -20.29
C LYS A 83 5.75 5.51 -20.68
N ASP A 84 5.34 5.68 -21.93
CA ASP A 84 4.28 4.89 -22.52
C ASP A 84 4.66 3.40 -22.48
N ILE A 85 3.73 2.58 -22.06
CA ILE A 85 3.90 1.13 -21.93
C ILE A 85 2.66 0.41 -22.51
N LYS A 86 2.77 -0.89 -22.67
CA LYS A 86 1.58 -1.75 -22.85
C LYS A 86 1.43 -2.65 -21.64
N VAL A 87 0.24 -2.71 -21.09
CA VAL A 87 -0.11 -3.64 -20.01
C VAL A 87 -1.03 -4.70 -20.62
N GLU A 88 -0.61 -5.95 -20.60
CA GLU A 88 -1.32 -7.06 -21.27
C GLU A 88 -1.71 -6.69 -22.73
N GLY A 89 -0.80 -6.00 -23.45
CA GLY A 89 -1.01 -5.57 -24.83
C GLY A 89 -1.82 -4.29 -25.02
N GLN A 90 -2.43 -3.71 -23.99
CA GLN A 90 -3.18 -2.46 -24.06
C GLN A 90 -2.29 -1.26 -23.74
N GLU A 91 -2.37 -0.21 -24.56
CA GLU A 91 -1.55 0.99 -24.43
C GLU A 91 -1.93 1.81 -23.18
N LEU A 92 -0.94 2.13 -22.36
CA LEU A 92 -1.05 3.00 -21.20
C LEU A 92 0.01 4.10 -21.32
N PRO A 93 -0.39 5.36 -21.55
CA PRO A 93 0.52 6.49 -21.64
C PRO A 93 1.33 6.71 -20.35
N ALA A 94 2.47 7.39 -20.46
CA ALA A 94 3.23 7.83 -19.29
C ALA A 94 2.36 8.69 -18.37
N GLY A 95 2.41 8.43 -17.07
CA GLY A 95 1.58 9.17 -16.12
C GLY A 95 1.34 8.46 -14.81
N LYS A 96 0.43 9.05 -14.04
CA LYS A 96 -0.06 8.52 -12.76
C LYS A 96 -1.52 8.12 -12.88
N TYR A 97 -1.84 6.98 -12.30
CA TYR A 97 -3.17 6.39 -12.34
C TYR A 97 -3.55 5.86 -10.96
N SER A 98 -4.79 6.02 -10.57
CA SER A 98 -5.33 5.20 -9.51
C SER A 98 -5.53 3.78 -10.04
N PHE A 99 -5.10 2.82 -9.25
CA PHE A 99 -5.15 1.41 -9.61
C PHE A 99 -6.21 0.70 -8.79
N TYR A 100 -7.11 0.01 -9.51
CA TYR A 100 -8.18 -0.79 -8.94
C TYR A 100 -8.14 -2.20 -9.50
N ILE A 101 -8.76 -3.13 -8.81
CA ILE A 101 -8.90 -4.52 -9.24
C ILE A 101 -10.38 -4.93 -9.10
N ILE A 102 -10.92 -5.59 -10.09
CA ILE A 102 -12.12 -6.40 -9.94
C ILE A 102 -11.63 -7.84 -9.79
N PRO A 103 -11.64 -8.40 -8.56
CA PRO A 103 -11.17 -9.76 -8.35
C PRO A 103 -12.17 -10.78 -8.91
N GLY A 104 -11.66 -11.83 -9.50
CA GLY A 104 -12.42 -13.01 -9.89
C GLY A 104 -11.70 -14.29 -9.46
N GLU A 105 -12.41 -15.39 -9.36
CA GLU A 105 -11.84 -16.67 -8.93
C GLU A 105 -10.72 -17.17 -9.85
N SER A 106 -10.91 -17.06 -11.17
CA SER A 106 -9.96 -17.50 -12.18
C SER A 106 -9.32 -16.36 -12.96
N GLU A 107 -10.01 -15.23 -13.09
CA GLU A 107 -9.56 -14.05 -13.82
C GLU A 107 -9.98 -12.80 -13.07
N SER A 108 -9.06 -11.88 -12.90
CA SER A 108 -9.29 -10.55 -12.33
C SER A 108 -9.16 -9.50 -13.41
N THR A 109 -9.75 -8.33 -13.21
CA THR A 109 -9.55 -7.18 -14.11
C THR A 109 -8.74 -6.11 -13.39
N PHE A 110 -7.61 -5.71 -13.96
CA PHE A 110 -6.84 -4.56 -13.51
C PHE A 110 -7.33 -3.30 -14.20
N ILE A 111 -7.57 -2.24 -13.43
CA ILE A 111 -8.12 -0.97 -13.90
C ILE A 111 -7.11 0.14 -13.61
N PHE A 112 -6.79 0.91 -14.65
CA PHE A 112 -5.97 2.12 -14.54
C PHE A 112 -6.87 3.32 -14.78
N ASN A 113 -7.05 4.15 -13.76
CA ASN A 113 -8.00 5.25 -13.75
C ASN A 113 -7.26 6.59 -13.67
N SER A 114 -7.64 7.55 -14.50
CA SER A 114 -6.97 8.85 -14.61
C SER A 114 -7.21 9.80 -13.44
N GLN A 115 -8.23 9.53 -12.60
CA GLN A 115 -8.46 10.30 -11.37
C GLN A 115 -7.44 9.87 -10.31
N THR A 116 -6.78 10.81 -9.65
CA THR A 116 -5.79 10.54 -8.62
C THR A 116 -5.97 11.46 -7.41
N GLY A 117 -5.51 11.02 -6.24
CA GLY A 117 -5.55 11.81 -5.00
C GLY A 117 -6.84 11.70 -4.20
N GLN A 118 -7.78 10.85 -4.63
CA GLN A 118 -9.03 10.58 -3.93
C GLN A 118 -8.87 9.45 -2.90
N TRP A 119 -9.86 9.34 -2.02
CA TRP A 119 -9.99 8.18 -1.16
C TRP A 119 -10.27 6.92 -1.99
N GLY A 120 -9.72 5.78 -1.58
CA GLY A 120 -9.75 4.57 -2.40
C GLY A 120 -11.13 4.02 -2.73
N THR A 121 -12.17 4.39 -1.97
CA THR A 121 -13.56 4.02 -2.26
C THR A 121 -14.29 5.00 -3.18
N GLU A 122 -13.66 6.12 -3.53
CA GLU A 122 -14.18 7.09 -4.48
C GLU A 122 -13.73 6.70 -5.89
N TYR A 123 -14.54 5.88 -6.55
CA TYR A 123 -14.24 5.36 -7.87
C TYR A 123 -15.24 5.92 -8.90
N ASP A 124 -14.73 6.48 -9.99
CA ASP A 124 -15.48 6.95 -11.15
C ASP A 124 -15.07 6.16 -12.40
N GLU A 125 -15.92 5.26 -12.84
CA GLU A 125 -15.70 4.41 -14.02
C GLU A 125 -15.45 5.21 -15.29
N SER A 126 -16.03 6.42 -15.41
CA SER A 126 -15.85 7.28 -16.58
C SER A 126 -14.42 7.78 -16.76
N LYS A 127 -13.57 7.61 -15.76
CA LYS A 127 -12.15 7.98 -15.74
C LYS A 127 -11.21 6.81 -16.02
N ASP A 128 -11.75 5.63 -16.29
CA ASP A 128 -10.92 4.48 -16.65
C ASP A 128 -10.23 4.72 -17.99
N VAL A 129 -8.91 4.49 -17.98
CA VAL A 129 -8.08 4.61 -19.19
C VAL A 129 -7.97 3.27 -19.89
N ILE A 130 -7.64 2.23 -19.14
CA ILE A 130 -7.65 0.85 -19.60
C ILE A 130 -8.18 -0.10 -18.52
N ARG A 131 -8.76 -1.21 -18.98
CA ARG A 131 -9.13 -2.38 -18.19
C ARG A 131 -8.51 -3.60 -18.82
N VAL A 132 -7.68 -4.32 -18.08
CA VAL A 132 -6.97 -5.48 -18.60
C VAL A 132 -7.31 -6.73 -17.80
N PRO A 133 -7.73 -7.83 -18.48
CA PRO A 133 -7.91 -9.11 -17.81
C PRO A 133 -6.55 -9.70 -17.44
N VAL A 134 -6.46 -10.28 -16.27
CA VAL A 134 -5.27 -10.99 -15.78
C VAL A 134 -5.68 -12.28 -15.09
N GLN A 135 -4.88 -13.33 -15.24
CA GLN A 135 -5.17 -14.59 -14.58
C GLN A 135 -4.97 -14.48 -13.07
N SER A 136 -6.00 -14.88 -12.32
CA SER A 136 -5.90 -15.09 -10.88
C SER A 136 -5.22 -16.43 -10.63
N GLN A 137 -4.28 -16.46 -9.70
CA GLN A 137 -3.49 -17.64 -9.36
C GLN A 137 -3.48 -17.82 -7.84
N GLU A 138 -3.27 -19.04 -7.42
CA GLU A 138 -2.97 -19.30 -6.01
C GLU A 138 -1.52 -18.92 -5.72
N SER A 139 -1.31 -18.19 -4.63
CA SER A 139 0.03 -17.84 -4.16
C SER A 139 0.72 -19.10 -3.63
N PRO A 140 2.02 -19.31 -3.92
CA PRO A 140 2.78 -20.46 -3.42
C PRO A 140 2.81 -20.57 -1.89
N SER A 141 2.56 -19.48 -1.20
CA SER A 141 2.49 -19.41 0.26
C SER A 141 1.53 -18.30 0.68
N MET A 142 1.01 -18.39 1.90
CA MET A 142 0.15 -17.35 2.47
C MET A 142 0.92 -16.05 2.63
N VAL A 143 0.37 -14.97 2.11
CA VAL A 143 0.93 -13.60 2.15
C VAL A 143 0.14 -12.77 3.13
N GLU A 144 0.65 -12.62 4.36
CA GLU A 144 -0.04 -11.94 5.45
C GLU A 144 -0.38 -10.48 5.16
N ARG A 145 0.48 -9.75 4.41
CA ARG A 145 0.22 -8.36 4.04
C ARG A 145 0.16 -8.19 2.54
N LEU A 146 -0.82 -7.43 2.07
CA LEU A 146 -0.88 -7.04 0.65
C LEU A 146 0.49 -6.54 0.20
N THR A 147 1.00 -7.13 -0.87
CA THR A 147 2.32 -6.85 -1.40
C THR A 147 2.27 -6.70 -2.91
N TYR A 148 2.83 -5.60 -3.40
CA TYR A 148 3.16 -5.40 -4.80
C TYR A 148 4.64 -5.64 -5.03
N LYS A 149 4.97 -6.14 -6.22
CA LYS A 149 6.35 -6.32 -6.66
C LYS A 149 6.45 -5.99 -8.14
N VAL A 150 7.40 -5.13 -8.51
CA VAL A 150 7.78 -4.92 -9.90
C VAL A 150 8.82 -5.98 -10.25
N THR A 151 8.58 -6.69 -11.34
CA THR A 151 9.43 -7.78 -11.83
C THR A 151 10.14 -7.37 -13.12
N ALA A 152 11.00 -8.21 -13.68
CA ALA A 152 11.67 -7.92 -14.94
C ALA A 152 10.71 -7.79 -16.14
N THR A 153 9.52 -8.38 -16.06
CA THR A 153 8.55 -8.45 -17.17
C THR A 153 7.21 -7.77 -16.89
N GLY A 154 7.03 -7.15 -15.71
CA GLY A 154 5.78 -6.52 -15.35
C GLY A 154 5.66 -6.29 -13.84
N PHE A 155 4.49 -6.50 -13.29
CA PHE A 155 4.28 -6.42 -11.84
C PHE A 155 3.31 -7.49 -11.35
N GLU A 156 3.37 -7.76 -10.07
CA GLU A 156 2.50 -8.72 -9.39
C GLU A 156 1.92 -8.11 -8.11
N VAL A 157 0.73 -8.57 -7.77
CA VAL A 157 0.05 -8.28 -6.50
C VAL A 157 -0.28 -9.59 -5.82
N SER A 158 0.03 -9.70 -4.54
CA SER A 158 -0.25 -10.88 -3.73
C SER A 158 -0.81 -10.51 -2.37
N TRP A 159 -1.82 -11.25 -1.92
CA TRP A 159 -2.42 -11.12 -0.59
C TRP A 159 -3.17 -12.39 -0.20
N ALA A 160 -3.08 -12.79 1.07
CA ALA A 160 -3.58 -14.08 1.53
C ALA A 160 -3.05 -15.23 0.66
N ASN A 161 -3.92 -15.98 0.03
CA ASN A 161 -3.58 -17.04 -0.91
C ASN A 161 -3.73 -16.61 -2.40
N GLY A 162 -4.03 -15.34 -2.66
CA GLY A 162 -4.21 -14.83 -4.03
C GLY A 162 -2.96 -14.20 -4.60
N LEU A 163 -2.76 -14.38 -5.89
CA LEU A 163 -1.69 -13.79 -6.71
C LEU A 163 -2.24 -13.46 -8.08
N ALA A 164 -1.97 -12.24 -8.56
CA ALA A 164 -2.23 -11.86 -9.95
C ALA A 164 -1.01 -11.12 -10.51
N LYS A 165 -0.72 -11.33 -11.79
CA LYS A 165 0.44 -10.76 -12.49
C LYS A 165 0.01 -10.11 -13.78
N ALA A 166 0.55 -8.93 -14.06
CA ALA A 166 0.40 -8.25 -15.33
C ALA A 166 1.75 -8.07 -16.02
N LYS A 167 1.79 -8.37 -17.31
CA LYS A 167 2.95 -8.16 -18.17
C LYS A 167 3.00 -6.71 -18.64
N ILE A 168 4.20 -6.16 -18.73
CA ILE A 168 4.49 -4.84 -19.31
C ILE A 168 5.42 -5.01 -20.50
N GLU A 169 5.01 -4.41 -21.61
CA GLU A 169 5.75 -4.37 -22.87
C GLU A 169 6.13 -2.93 -23.25
#